data_4e85d8b79151707e546b9140e79b7aad
#
_entry.id   4e85d8b79151707e546b9140e79b7aad
#
_cell.length_a   1.000
_cell.length_b   1.000
_cell.length_c   1.000
_cell.angle_alpha   90.00
_cell.angle_beta   90.00
_cell.angle_gamma   90.00
#
_symmetry.space_group_name_H-M   'P 1'
#
loop_
_entity.id
_entity.type
_entity.pdbx_description
1 polymer ?
#
loop_
_entity_poly.entity_id
_entity_poly.type
_entity_poly.pdbx_seq_one_letter_code
_entity_poly.pdbx_strand_id
1 'polypeptide(L)'
;MSEKIEQELLSIFPQLYFDAQPIFQMKADSQKVIGYELLLRSTERNRFPLSFFQQVIKYKKLHTRLLQWYRNEIFSLLHPNEETKISLNIHPQQLSYPETFLMLADLAPYHDRILIEITED
;
A
#
# COMPACT_ATOMS: atom_id res chain seq x y z
N MET A 1 -5.50 19.05 13.98
CA MET A 1 -6.60 18.26 13.35
C MET A 1 -7.78 18.24 14.30
N SER A 2 -8.98 18.53 13.80
CA SER A 2 -10.17 18.47 14.66
C SER A 2 -10.58 17.03 14.90
N GLU A 3 -11.24 16.81 16.04
CA GLU A 3 -11.78 15.49 16.38
C GLU A 3 -12.76 14.97 15.33
N LYS A 4 -13.57 15.86 14.78
CA LYS A 4 -14.55 15.50 13.75
C LYS A 4 -13.85 14.98 12.47
N ILE A 5 -12.81 15.66 12.02
CA ILE A 5 -12.04 15.26 10.84
C ILE A 5 -11.36 13.93 11.11
N GLU A 6 -10.77 13.75 12.29
CA GLU A 6 -10.16 12.48 12.67
C GLU A 6 -11.16 11.34 12.61
N GLN A 7 -12.36 11.53 13.15
CA GLN A 7 -13.41 10.51 13.13
C GLN A 7 -13.83 10.18 11.70
N GLU A 8 -13.99 11.18 10.85
CA GLU A 8 -14.34 10.97 9.45
C GLU A 8 -13.27 10.15 8.72
N LEU A 9 -12.00 10.46 8.92
CA LEU A 9 -10.90 9.73 8.31
C LEU A 9 -10.81 8.29 8.85
N LEU A 10 -10.96 8.11 10.16
CA LEU A 10 -10.94 6.78 10.76
C LEU A 10 -12.07 5.89 10.24
N SER A 11 -13.22 6.47 9.89
CA SER A 11 -14.36 5.72 9.36
C SER A 11 -14.08 5.11 7.98
N ILE A 12 -13.07 5.61 7.27
CA ILE A 12 -12.74 5.12 5.94
C ILE A 12 -11.83 3.88 5.99
N PHE A 13 -11.05 3.71 7.06
CA PHE A 13 -10.13 2.57 7.16
C PHE A 13 -10.80 1.20 6.91
N PRO A 14 -11.99 0.90 7.44
CA PRO A 14 -12.63 -0.37 7.15
C PRO A 14 -13.03 -0.57 5.69
N GLN A 15 -13.04 0.49 4.90
CA GLN A 15 -13.37 0.44 3.47
C GLN A 15 -12.16 0.25 2.57
N LEU A 16 -10.94 0.31 3.13
CA LEU A 16 -9.72 0.20 2.36
C LEU A 16 -9.44 -1.25 1.95
N TYR A 17 -8.89 -1.41 0.78
CA TYR A 17 -8.35 -2.69 0.32
C TYR A 17 -7.25 -2.44 -0.70
N PHE A 18 -6.39 -3.44 -0.90
CA PHE A 18 -5.46 -3.44 -2.02
C PHE A 18 -6.06 -4.23 -3.17
N ASP A 19 -6.16 -3.59 -4.33
CA ASP A 19 -6.45 -4.24 -5.59
C ASP A 19 -5.13 -4.77 -6.13
N ALA A 20 -4.98 -6.09 -6.19
CA ALA A 20 -3.76 -6.74 -6.65
C ALA A 20 -3.87 -6.99 -8.15
N GLN A 21 -3.28 -6.11 -8.94
CA GLN A 21 -3.33 -6.22 -10.39
C GLN A 21 -2.13 -7.02 -10.92
N PRO A 22 -2.35 -8.05 -11.75
CA PRO A 22 -1.26 -8.89 -12.23
C PRO A 22 -0.32 -8.13 -13.16
N ILE A 23 0.99 -8.40 -12.98
CA ILE A 23 2.05 -7.94 -13.87
C ILE A 23 2.46 -9.13 -14.75
N PHE A 24 2.38 -8.95 -16.06
CA PHE A 24 2.67 -10.02 -17.00
C PHE A 24 4.06 -9.86 -17.61
N GLN A 25 4.73 -10.99 -17.77
CA GLN A 25 5.89 -11.09 -18.65
C GLN A 25 5.41 -11.64 -20.00
N MET A 26 5.68 -10.89 -21.06
CA MET A 26 5.31 -11.31 -22.41
C MET A 26 6.47 -12.04 -23.05
N LYS A 27 6.20 -13.27 -23.54
CA LYS A 27 7.11 -14.06 -24.35
C LYS A 27 6.44 -14.32 -25.71
N ALA A 28 7.20 -14.74 -26.71
CA ALA A 28 6.71 -14.88 -28.09
C ALA A 28 5.39 -15.67 -28.18
N ASP A 29 5.23 -16.71 -27.37
CA ASP A 29 4.08 -17.62 -27.45
C ASP A 29 3.26 -17.69 -26.16
N SER A 30 3.57 -16.86 -25.14
CA SER A 30 2.88 -17.00 -23.85
C SER A 30 2.94 -15.73 -23.00
N GLN A 31 1.98 -15.64 -22.08
CA GLN A 31 1.98 -14.67 -20.98
C GLN A 31 2.21 -15.41 -19.69
N LYS A 32 3.01 -14.85 -18.81
CA LYS A 32 3.21 -15.37 -17.47
C LYS A 32 3.03 -14.25 -16.45
N VAL A 33 2.26 -14.51 -15.40
CA VAL A 33 2.16 -13.58 -14.27
C VAL A 33 3.44 -13.68 -13.44
N ILE A 34 4.15 -12.55 -13.29
CA ILE A 34 5.39 -12.50 -12.53
C ILE A 34 5.25 -11.79 -11.19
N GLY A 35 4.11 -11.16 -10.95
CA GLY A 35 3.83 -10.47 -9.69
C GLY A 35 2.54 -9.69 -9.76
N TYR A 36 2.31 -8.90 -8.74
CA TYR A 36 1.10 -8.08 -8.61
C TYR A 36 1.46 -6.69 -8.14
N GLU A 37 0.86 -5.70 -8.78
CA GLU A 37 0.90 -4.33 -8.28
C GLU A 37 -0.24 -4.13 -7.29
N LEU A 38 0.09 -3.64 -6.09
CA LEU A 38 -0.90 -3.35 -5.07
C LEU A 38 -1.38 -1.92 -5.20
N LEU A 39 -2.64 -1.75 -5.53
CA LEU A 39 -3.24 -0.43 -5.71
C LEU A 39 -4.25 -0.19 -4.59
N LEU A 40 -4.04 0.88 -3.82
CA LEU A 40 -4.94 1.24 -2.74
C LEU A 40 -6.28 1.69 -3.29
N ARG A 41 -7.35 1.10 -2.77
CA ARG A 41 -8.74 1.39 -3.17
C ARG A 41 -9.60 1.57 -1.93
N SER A 42 -10.71 2.27 -2.09
CA SER A 42 -11.81 2.29 -1.13
C SER A 42 -13.02 1.62 -1.77
N THR A 43 -13.82 0.91 -0.98
CA THR A 43 -15.05 0.28 -1.47
C THR A 43 -16.05 1.29 -1.97
N GLU A 44 -15.96 2.55 -1.53
CA GLU A 44 -16.72 3.63 -2.14
C GLU A 44 -16.16 3.89 -3.54
N ARG A 45 -16.91 3.55 -4.57
CA ARG A 45 -16.60 3.69 -6.00
C ARG A 45 -15.42 2.84 -6.49
N ASN A 46 -14.86 1.97 -5.66
CA ASN A 46 -13.77 1.05 -6.03
C ASN A 46 -12.60 1.73 -6.74
N ARG A 47 -12.14 2.86 -6.18
CA ARG A 47 -11.03 3.65 -6.73
C ARG A 47 -10.10 4.12 -5.64
N PHE A 48 -8.98 4.71 -6.04
CA PHE A 48 -8.02 5.32 -5.11
C PHE A 48 -8.71 6.42 -4.29
N PRO A 49 -8.65 6.35 -2.96
CA PRO A 49 -9.29 7.34 -2.09
C PRO A 49 -8.42 8.59 -1.95
N LEU A 50 -8.37 9.41 -3.01
CA LEU A 50 -7.44 10.54 -3.11
C LEU A 50 -7.56 11.53 -1.94
N SER A 51 -8.78 11.99 -1.65
CA SER A 51 -8.99 12.98 -0.59
C SER A 51 -8.58 12.44 0.79
N PHE A 52 -8.96 11.20 1.08
CA PHE A 52 -8.55 10.51 2.30
C PHE A 52 -7.03 10.44 2.41
N PHE A 53 -6.37 9.95 1.35
CA PHE A 53 -4.93 9.77 1.33
C PHE A 53 -4.19 11.10 1.53
N GLN A 54 -4.60 12.15 0.80
CA GLN A 54 -3.98 13.46 0.92
C GLN A 54 -4.07 14.03 2.33
N GLN A 55 -5.17 13.76 3.04
CA GLN A 55 -5.34 14.22 4.42
C GLN A 55 -4.56 13.36 5.40
N VAL A 56 -4.59 12.04 5.25
CA VAL A 56 -3.92 11.12 6.16
C VAL A 56 -2.41 11.34 6.17
N ILE A 57 -1.80 11.56 5.01
CA ILE A 57 -0.35 11.75 4.93
C ILE A 57 0.14 13.09 5.53
N LYS A 58 -0.79 13.99 5.90
CA LYS A 58 -0.44 15.23 6.61
C LYS A 58 -0.34 15.05 8.12
N TYR A 59 -0.93 14.01 8.67
CA TYR A 59 -1.03 13.81 10.11
C TYR A 59 -0.29 12.53 10.52
N LYS A 60 0.78 12.70 11.27
CA LYS A 60 1.64 11.59 11.68
C LYS A 60 0.88 10.42 12.28
N LYS A 61 -0.06 10.69 13.19
CA LYS A 61 -0.85 9.66 13.86
C LYS A 61 -1.64 8.80 12.88
N LEU A 62 -2.31 9.44 11.91
CA LEU A 62 -3.11 8.73 10.92
C LEU A 62 -2.23 8.05 9.88
N HIS A 63 -1.13 8.68 9.51
CA HIS A 63 -0.17 8.07 8.60
C HIS A 63 0.44 6.80 9.20
N THR A 64 0.81 6.83 10.48
CA THR A 64 1.29 5.64 11.18
C THR A 64 0.26 4.52 11.13
N ARG A 65 -1.01 4.85 11.35
CA ARG A 65 -2.09 3.86 11.26
C ARG A 65 -2.23 3.29 9.85
N LEU A 66 -2.10 4.13 8.83
CA LEU A 66 -2.15 3.68 7.44
C LEU A 66 -1.02 2.70 7.14
N LEU A 67 0.19 3.00 7.61
CA LEU A 67 1.34 2.12 7.41
C LEU A 67 1.20 0.79 8.15
N GLN A 68 0.60 0.79 9.34
CA GLN A 68 0.26 -0.44 10.05
C GLN A 68 -0.73 -1.28 9.25
N TRP A 69 -1.71 -0.63 8.63
CA TRP A 69 -2.66 -1.31 7.76
C TRP A 69 -1.95 -1.90 6.53
N TYR A 70 -1.08 -1.13 5.87
CA TYR A 70 -0.26 -1.63 4.76
C TYR A 70 0.53 -2.87 5.16
N ARG A 71 1.25 -2.77 6.27
CA ARG A 71 2.08 -3.86 6.78
C ARG A 71 1.29 -5.14 6.99
N ASN A 72 0.15 -5.03 7.66
CA ASN A 72 -0.69 -6.19 7.96
C ASN A 72 -1.24 -6.83 6.68
N GLU A 73 -1.69 -6.01 5.73
CA GLU A 73 -2.19 -6.52 4.45
C GLU A 73 -1.09 -7.19 3.63
N ILE A 74 0.09 -6.59 3.58
CA ILE A 74 1.21 -7.14 2.85
C ILE A 74 1.64 -8.49 3.43
N PHE A 75 1.79 -8.58 4.75
CA PHE A 75 2.14 -9.85 5.39
C PHE A 75 1.10 -10.94 5.13
N SER A 76 -0.19 -10.56 5.12
CA SER A 76 -1.25 -11.49 4.79
C SER A 76 -1.12 -12.05 3.37
N LEU A 77 -0.69 -11.22 2.43
CA LEU A 77 -0.50 -11.63 1.05
C LEU A 77 0.75 -12.49 0.85
N LEU A 78 1.82 -12.20 1.57
CA LEU A 78 3.10 -12.90 1.40
C LEU A 78 3.15 -14.25 2.10
N HIS A 79 2.48 -14.36 3.23
CA HIS A 79 2.63 -15.50 4.13
C HIS A 79 2.18 -16.85 3.53
N PRO A 80 1.05 -16.93 2.80
CA PRO A 80 0.60 -18.21 2.26
C PRO A 80 1.27 -18.63 0.95
N ASN A 81 2.00 -17.71 0.26
CA ASN A 81 2.57 -17.97 -1.06
C ASN A 81 4.03 -17.52 -1.11
N GLU A 82 4.95 -18.47 -0.99
CA GLU A 82 6.38 -18.16 -0.93
C GLU A 82 6.95 -17.54 -2.21
N GLU A 83 6.29 -17.71 -3.35
CA GLU A 83 6.74 -17.20 -4.63
C GLU A 83 6.05 -15.92 -5.08
N THR A 84 5.02 -15.46 -4.35
CA THR A 84 4.29 -14.25 -4.71
C THR A 84 5.20 -13.03 -4.63
N LYS A 85 5.27 -12.27 -5.72
CA LYS A 85 5.98 -10.98 -5.77
C LYS A 85 4.97 -9.86 -5.86
N ILE A 86 5.26 -8.77 -5.17
CA ILE A 86 4.37 -7.60 -5.14
C ILE A 86 5.16 -6.32 -5.38
N SER A 87 4.47 -5.33 -5.93
CA SER A 87 4.96 -3.96 -6.08
C SER A 87 4.07 -3.05 -5.25
N LEU A 88 4.67 -2.21 -4.41
CA LEU A 88 3.97 -1.26 -3.56
C LEU A 88 4.38 0.16 -3.91
N ASN A 89 3.39 1.02 -4.12
CA ASN A 89 3.62 2.44 -4.40
C ASN A 89 3.73 3.23 -3.10
N ILE A 90 4.76 4.07 -3.01
CA ILE A 90 4.98 5.00 -1.89
C ILE A 90 5.04 6.42 -2.46
N HIS A 91 4.23 7.32 -1.91
CA HIS A 91 4.24 8.72 -2.31
C HIS A 91 5.46 9.43 -1.69
N PRO A 92 6.11 10.36 -2.44
CA PRO A 92 7.29 11.06 -1.92
C PRO A 92 7.10 11.70 -0.54
N GLN A 93 5.91 12.24 -0.25
CA GLN A 93 5.63 12.85 1.06
C GLN A 93 5.72 11.83 2.19
N GLN A 94 5.41 10.56 1.94
CA GLN A 94 5.52 9.51 2.95
C GLN A 94 6.98 9.27 3.36
N LEU A 95 7.94 9.59 2.50
CA LEU A 95 9.36 9.42 2.80
C LEU A 95 9.87 10.47 3.80
N SER A 96 9.09 11.52 4.10
CA SER A 96 9.43 12.49 5.14
C SER A 96 9.17 11.95 6.55
N TYR A 97 8.50 10.81 6.69
CA TYR A 97 8.11 10.24 7.98
C TYR A 97 9.02 9.05 8.35
N PRO A 98 9.63 9.07 9.54
CA PRO A 98 10.46 7.93 9.99
C PRO A 98 9.71 6.59 10.02
N GLU A 99 8.41 6.60 10.34
CA GLU A 99 7.61 5.38 10.40
C GLU A 99 7.52 4.66 9.06
N THR A 100 7.67 5.37 7.94
CA THR A 100 7.72 4.72 6.63
C THR A 100 8.94 3.80 6.53
N PHE A 101 10.11 4.28 6.98
CA PHE A 101 11.32 3.47 6.95
C PHE A 101 11.27 2.31 7.95
N LEU A 102 10.57 2.49 9.08
CA LEU A 102 10.34 1.40 10.02
C LEU A 102 9.49 0.30 9.40
N MET A 103 8.45 0.67 8.66
CA MET A 103 7.64 -0.31 7.92
C MET A 103 8.48 -1.04 6.87
N LEU A 104 9.29 -0.30 6.09
CA LEU A 104 10.15 -0.91 5.08
C LEU A 104 11.17 -1.86 5.70
N ALA A 105 11.70 -1.52 6.88
CA ALA A 105 12.60 -2.40 7.62
C ALA A 105 11.91 -3.71 8.04
N ASP A 106 10.65 -3.64 8.45
CA ASP A 106 9.86 -4.83 8.77
C ASP A 106 9.65 -5.73 7.55
N LEU A 107 9.62 -5.15 6.35
CA LEU A 107 9.45 -5.88 5.11
C LEU A 107 10.76 -6.40 4.52
N ALA A 108 11.91 -5.95 5.06
CA ALA A 108 13.22 -6.30 4.52
C ALA A 108 13.49 -7.81 4.39
N PRO A 109 13.00 -8.69 5.30
CA PRO A 109 13.16 -10.14 5.10
C PRO A 109 12.56 -10.67 3.80
N TYR A 110 11.64 -9.93 3.19
CA TYR A 110 10.97 -10.29 1.94
C TYR A 110 11.46 -9.47 0.75
N HIS A 111 12.67 -8.88 0.84
CA HIS A 111 13.19 -7.92 -0.15
C HIS A 111 13.25 -8.47 -1.58
N ASP A 112 13.37 -9.78 -1.75
CA ASP A 112 13.38 -10.45 -3.07
C ASP A 112 11.97 -10.64 -3.63
N ARG A 113 10.93 -10.35 -2.85
CA ARG A 113 9.54 -10.50 -3.23
C ARG A 113 8.76 -9.19 -3.29
N ILE A 114 9.38 -8.08 -2.86
CA ILE A 114 8.74 -6.77 -2.76
C ILE A 114 9.55 -5.73 -3.52
N LEU A 115 8.90 -5.07 -4.47
CA LEU A 115 9.43 -3.89 -5.15
C LEU A 115 8.73 -2.66 -4.60
N ILE A 116 9.50 -1.69 -4.13
CA ILE A 116 8.97 -0.40 -3.69
C ILE A 116 9.14 0.59 -4.83
N GLU A 117 8.03 1.16 -5.29
CA GLU A 117 8.03 2.18 -6.32
C GLU A 117 7.69 3.53 -5.70
N ILE A 118 8.53 4.53 -5.96
CA ILE A 118 8.27 5.90 -5.53
C ILE A 118 7.46 6.56 -6.64
N THR A 119 6.25 6.97 -6.32
CA THR A 119 5.37 7.57 -7.32
C THR A 119 5.83 8.99 -7.64
N GLU A 120 5.62 9.40 -8.88
CA GLU A 120 5.69 10.81 -9.23
C GLU A 120 4.37 11.43 -8.81
N ASP A 121 4.42 12.34 -7.95
CA ASP A 121 3.32 13.16 -7.46
C ASP A 121 1.94 12.97 -8.10
#